data_b5f9d768779dde8e8d480fdad4c3e411
#
_entry.id   b5f9d768779dde8e8d480fdad4c3e411
#
_cell.length_a   1.000
_cell.length_b   1.000
_cell.length_c   1.000
_cell.angle_alpha   90.00
_cell.angle_beta   90.00
_cell.angle_gamma   90.00
#
_symmetry.space_group_name_H-M   'P 1'
#
loop_
_entity.id
_entity.type
_entity.pdbx_description
1 polymer ?
#
loop_
_entity_poly.entity_id
_entity_poly.type
_entity_poly.pdbx_seq_one_letter_code
_entity_poly.pdbx_strand_id
1 'polypeptide(L)'
;NPRINSKGLNTSAIVGFVNTLQEVLTKEQPTHIGVAFDPHGPTFRSEAFPEYKAQREATPEDIRKSVPIIKDLLRAWNISILEVDGYEADDVIGTLATKAGELGVDTYMLTPDKDYGQLVTEHVHIYRPRHGGGYEVMGPEEVKAKYNIPSPTAVIDLLALMGDAADNFPGCPGVGEKTAAKLIGQFGNIEQLLAHTSELKGALKTKVETHVDDIRLSLFLATIKTDVPVELNLDELKVSHPNEEELGRLLEELEFKSLANKILKKSKNTQTSANPQLSLFAEFAPESAESSKFSSFESLKTTPHKYHLVDNEEEMQRICDYFRTVENISLDTETTSTTAIDAELVGLSFATKEHEAYYVPVPADRAEAQKVVEIFRPIYESDKIVKVGQNLKYDLEVLRNYDIHLQGPMFDTM
;
A
#
# COMPACT_ATOMS: atom_id res chain seq x y z
N ASN A 1 -14.84 -6.89 1.68
CA ASN A 1 -15.23 -7.87 2.72
C ASN A 1 -14.06 -8.08 3.69
N PRO A 2 -14.28 -8.11 5.02
CA PRO A 2 -13.22 -8.37 5.98
C PRO A 2 -12.67 -9.80 5.79
N ARG A 3 -11.34 -9.96 5.88
CA ARG A 3 -10.68 -11.27 5.91
C ARG A 3 -10.72 -11.81 7.33
N ILE A 4 -11.54 -12.80 7.57
CA ILE A 4 -11.68 -13.43 8.90
C ILE A 4 -11.08 -14.84 8.80
N ASN A 5 -10.12 -15.17 9.70
CA ASN A 5 -9.54 -16.50 9.78
C ASN A 5 -10.48 -17.49 10.50
N SER A 6 -10.13 -18.78 10.52
CA SER A 6 -10.94 -19.83 11.16
C SER A 6 -11.16 -19.63 12.68
N LYS A 7 -10.31 -18.81 13.33
CA LYS A 7 -10.42 -18.43 14.74
C LYS A 7 -11.30 -17.19 14.99
N GLY A 8 -11.91 -16.63 13.94
CA GLY A 8 -12.77 -15.44 14.02
C GLY A 8 -12.01 -14.10 14.09
N LEU A 9 -10.70 -14.09 13.86
CA LEU A 9 -9.89 -12.87 13.84
C LEU A 9 -10.00 -12.20 12.48
N ASN A 10 -10.35 -10.91 12.45
CA ASN A 10 -10.24 -10.09 11.23
C ASN A 10 -8.76 -9.78 10.95
N THR A 11 -8.22 -10.38 9.92
CA THR A 11 -6.81 -10.27 9.54
C THR A 11 -6.53 -9.24 8.43
N SER A 12 -7.54 -8.47 8.00
CA SER A 12 -7.43 -7.54 6.86
C SER A 12 -6.32 -6.50 7.05
N ALA A 13 -6.24 -5.89 8.24
CA ALA A 13 -5.21 -4.89 8.55
C ALA A 13 -3.80 -5.53 8.58
N ILE A 14 -3.68 -6.74 9.13
CA ILE A 14 -2.43 -7.48 9.20
C ILE A 14 -1.93 -7.82 7.79
N VAL A 15 -2.81 -8.33 6.92
CA VAL A 15 -2.47 -8.62 5.51
C VAL A 15 -2.04 -7.36 4.77
N GLY A 16 -2.77 -6.24 4.94
CA GLY A 16 -2.42 -4.97 4.34
C GLY A 16 -1.01 -4.52 4.75
N PHE A 17 -0.74 -4.53 6.05
CA PHE A 17 0.56 -4.17 6.60
C PHE A 17 1.69 -5.08 6.08
N VAL A 18 1.50 -6.40 6.14
CA VAL A 18 2.50 -7.38 5.68
C VAL A 18 2.79 -7.22 4.19
N ASN A 19 1.78 -7.00 3.36
CA ASN A 19 1.96 -6.76 1.93
C ASN A 19 2.77 -5.49 1.66
N THR A 20 2.44 -4.39 2.33
CA THR A 20 3.18 -3.11 2.20
C THR A 20 4.64 -3.28 2.65
N LEU A 21 4.87 -3.89 3.81
CA LEU A 21 6.20 -4.17 4.32
C LEU A 21 7.01 -5.03 3.34
N GLN A 22 6.40 -6.11 2.85
CA GLN A 22 7.03 -7.01 1.89
C GLN A 22 7.33 -6.30 0.55
N GLU A 23 6.47 -5.40 0.11
CA GLU A 23 6.70 -4.59 -1.08
C GLU A 23 7.90 -3.67 -0.90
N VAL A 24 7.98 -2.94 0.21
CA VAL A 24 9.12 -2.07 0.54
C VAL A 24 10.41 -2.88 0.60
N LEU A 25 10.44 -3.98 1.36
CA LEU A 25 11.63 -4.82 1.49
C LEU A 25 12.11 -5.43 0.16
N THR A 26 11.20 -5.67 -0.79
CA THR A 26 11.54 -6.36 -2.03
C THR A 26 11.79 -5.44 -3.21
N LYS A 27 11.09 -4.32 -3.30
CA LYS A 27 11.22 -3.37 -4.41
C LYS A 27 12.25 -2.29 -4.10
N GLU A 28 12.15 -1.69 -2.91
CA GLU A 28 13.02 -0.58 -2.54
C GLU A 28 14.35 -1.05 -1.92
N GLN A 29 14.37 -2.26 -1.35
CA GLN A 29 15.57 -2.88 -0.77
C GLN A 29 16.31 -1.94 0.20
N PRO A 30 15.63 -1.37 1.21
CA PRO A 30 16.26 -0.46 2.13
C PRO A 30 17.38 -1.14 2.89
N THR A 31 18.44 -0.41 3.22
CA THR A 31 19.53 -0.91 4.05
C THR A 31 19.15 -0.92 5.54
N HIS A 32 18.27 0.01 5.93
CA HIS A 32 17.79 0.21 7.29
C HIS A 32 16.28 0.40 7.27
N ILE A 33 15.59 -0.09 8.30
CA ILE A 33 14.15 0.05 8.44
C ILE A 33 13.75 0.06 9.92
N GLY A 34 12.81 0.90 10.27
CA GLY A 34 12.12 0.91 11.56
C GLY A 34 10.64 1.18 11.37
N VAL A 35 9.81 0.68 12.28
CA VAL A 35 8.37 0.90 12.26
C VAL A 35 7.95 1.55 13.56
N ALA A 36 7.40 2.76 13.46
CA ALA A 36 6.94 3.52 14.62
C ALA A 36 5.48 3.23 14.94
N PHE A 37 5.17 3.24 16.23
CA PHE A 37 3.82 3.10 16.77
C PHE A 37 3.55 4.19 17.80
N ASP A 38 2.28 4.61 17.86
CA ASP A 38 1.82 5.47 18.94
C ASP A 38 1.84 4.70 20.28
N PRO A 39 2.25 5.33 21.38
CA PRO A 39 2.26 4.72 22.69
C PRO A 39 0.85 4.53 23.27
N HIS A 40 0.74 3.65 24.26
CA HIS A 40 -0.47 3.49 25.04
C HIS A 40 -0.53 4.54 26.14
N GLY A 41 -1.00 5.72 25.86
CA GLY A 41 -1.13 6.74 26.91
C GLY A 41 -1.28 8.16 26.34
N PRO A 42 -1.38 9.15 27.22
CA PRO A 42 -1.42 10.53 26.81
C PRO A 42 -0.08 10.97 26.22
N THR A 43 -0.14 11.87 25.26
CA THR A 43 1.02 12.52 24.68
C THR A 43 1.11 13.96 25.18
N PHE A 44 2.26 14.60 25.05
CA PHE A 44 2.44 15.99 25.45
C PHE A 44 1.40 16.94 24.80
N ARG A 45 0.90 16.60 23.59
CA ARG A 45 -0.13 17.39 22.93
C ARG A 45 -1.50 17.25 23.62
N SER A 46 -1.90 16.03 23.95
CA SER A 46 -3.17 15.78 24.65
C SER A 46 -3.14 16.29 26.10
N GLU A 47 -1.97 16.34 26.73
CA GLU A 47 -1.79 16.95 28.05
C GLU A 47 -1.89 18.49 27.99
N ALA A 48 -1.31 19.10 26.94
CA ALA A 48 -1.36 20.55 26.75
C ALA A 48 -2.72 21.05 26.26
N PHE A 49 -3.42 20.24 25.45
CA PHE A 49 -4.73 20.55 24.88
C PHE A 49 -5.61 19.29 24.87
N PRO A 50 -6.45 19.12 25.91
CA PRO A 50 -7.29 17.91 26.04
C PRO A 50 -8.26 17.65 24.87
N GLU A 51 -8.64 18.70 24.13
CA GLU A 51 -9.49 18.61 22.96
C GLU A 51 -8.73 18.10 21.72
N TYR A 52 -7.41 18.04 21.74
CA TYR A 52 -6.61 17.50 20.64
C TYR A 52 -6.99 16.06 20.33
N LYS A 53 -7.40 15.80 19.08
CA LYS A 53 -7.89 14.51 18.61
C LYS A 53 -9.11 13.93 19.38
N ALA A 54 -9.74 14.69 20.29
CA ALA A 54 -10.82 14.20 21.17
C ALA A 54 -12.06 13.76 20.40
N GLN A 55 -12.28 14.26 19.19
CA GLN A 55 -13.40 13.90 18.33
C GLN A 55 -13.14 12.68 17.44
N ARG A 56 -11.89 12.15 17.44
CA ARG A 56 -11.58 10.92 16.70
C ARG A 56 -12.34 9.75 17.33
N GLU A 57 -12.97 8.96 16.50
CA GLU A 57 -13.56 7.69 16.95
C GLU A 57 -12.47 6.80 17.55
N ALA A 58 -12.84 6.03 18.57
CA ALA A 58 -11.92 5.06 19.14
C ALA A 58 -11.43 4.10 18.04
N THR A 59 -10.14 3.79 18.06
CA THR A 59 -9.56 2.83 17.11
C THR A 59 -10.40 1.56 17.07
N PRO A 60 -10.89 1.13 15.89
CA PRO A 60 -11.69 -0.09 15.77
C PRO A 60 -11.04 -1.28 16.48
N GLU A 61 -11.86 -2.09 17.12
CA GLU A 61 -11.36 -3.22 17.91
C GLU A 61 -10.46 -4.18 17.10
N ASP A 62 -10.80 -4.38 15.83
CA ASP A 62 -10.03 -5.23 14.92
C ASP A 62 -8.62 -4.67 14.67
N ILE A 63 -8.48 -3.36 14.53
CA ILE A 63 -7.17 -2.70 14.39
C ILE A 63 -6.38 -2.84 15.70
N ARG A 64 -7.03 -2.58 16.84
CA ARG A 64 -6.43 -2.69 18.16
C ARG A 64 -5.91 -4.09 18.45
N LYS A 65 -6.66 -5.14 18.02
CA LYS A 65 -6.23 -6.56 18.10
C LYS A 65 -5.10 -6.89 17.12
N SER A 66 -5.02 -6.19 16.00
CA SER A 66 -3.99 -6.43 14.98
C SER A 66 -2.61 -5.89 15.39
N VAL A 67 -2.53 -4.80 16.16
CA VAL A 67 -1.26 -4.15 16.52
C VAL A 67 -0.28 -5.09 17.25
N PRO A 68 -0.66 -5.84 18.31
CA PRO A 68 0.25 -6.77 18.96
C PRO A 68 0.79 -7.83 17.99
N ILE A 69 -0.07 -8.36 17.12
CA ILE A 69 0.28 -9.39 16.14
C ILE A 69 1.27 -8.81 15.09
N ILE A 70 1.05 -7.58 14.65
CA ILE A 70 1.97 -6.88 13.74
C ILE A 70 3.33 -6.69 14.43
N LYS A 71 3.36 -6.31 15.70
CA LYS A 71 4.60 -6.19 16.48
C LYS A 71 5.34 -7.53 16.61
N ASP A 72 4.63 -8.65 16.79
CA ASP A 72 5.24 -9.98 16.82
C ASP A 72 5.81 -10.38 15.46
N LEU A 73 5.11 -10.08 14.37
CA LEU A 73 5.62 -10.26 13.01
C LEU A 73 6.87 -9.43 12.76
N LEU A 74 6.92 -8.16 13.17
CA LEU A 74 8.10 -7.29 13.06
C LEU A 74 9.30 -7.85 13.83
N ARG A 75 9.09 -8.37 15.06
CA ARG A 75 10.13 -9.04 15.84
C ARG A 75 10.67 -10.27 15.10
N ALA A 76 9.78 -11.08 14.51
CA ALA A 76 10.18 -12.23 13.72
C ALA A 76 10.92 -11.83 12.42
N TRP A 77 10.66 -10.65 11.89
CA TRP A 77 11.42 -10.05 10.77
C TRP A 77 12.74 -9.40 11.19
N ASN A 78 13.04 -9.33 12.50
CA ASN A 78 14.15 -8.56 13.04
C ASN A 78 14.09 -7.07 12.65
N ILE A 79 12.88 -6.50 12.61
CA ILE A 79 12.63 -5.09 12.33
C ILE A 79 12.37 -4.35 13.63
N SER A 80 13.08 -3.24 13.83
CA SER A 80 12.97 -2.43 15.03
C SER A 80 11.62 -1.75 15.17
N ILE A 81 11.03 -1.87 16.35
CA ILE A 81 9.80 -1.21 16.75
C ILE A 81 10.19 0.05 17.52
N LEU A 82 9.68 1.18 17.04
CA LEU A 82 9.98 2.51 17.57
C LEU A 82 8.74 3.04 18.30
N GLU A 83 8.84 3.17 19.62
CA GLU A 83 7.74 3.64 20.47
C GLU A 83 8.32 4.34 21.67
N VAL A 84 7.89 5.57 21.95
CA VAL A 84 8.36 6.38 23.07
C VAL A 84 7.18 6.94 23.82
N ASP A 85 7.07 6.65 25.11
CA ASP A 85 5.99 7.14 25.96
C ASP A 85 5.92 8.66 25.97
N GLY A 86 4.72 9.21 25.85
CA GLY A 86 4.47 10.65 25.85
C GLY A 86 4.64 11.35 24.49
N TYR A 87 5.11 10.64 23.45
CA TYR A 87 5.30 11.18 22.10
C TYR A 87 4.54 10.36 21.06
N GLU A 88 4.00 11.02 20.06
CA GLU A 88 3.35 10.32 18.93
C GLU A 88 4.39 9.68 18.01
N ALA A 89 3.98 8.68 17.22
CA ALA A 89 4.83 8.04 16.22
C ALA A 89 5.47 9.06 15.27
N ASP A 90 4.73 10.12 14.94
CA ASP A 90 5.19 11.21 14.07
C ASP A 90 6.41 11.95 14.65
N ASP A 91 6.43 12.17 15.97
CA ASP A 91 7.55 12.83 16.67
C ASP A 91 8.79 11.93 16.71
N VAL A 92 8.58 10.63 16.92
CA VAL A 92 9.66 9.64 16.90
C VAL A 92 10.29 9.55 15.52
N ILE A 93 9.46 9.44 14.48
CA ILE A 93 9.91 9.43 13.09
C ILE A 93 10.60 10.74 12.73
N GLY A 94 10.00 11.89 13.10
CA GLY A 94 10.55 13.21 12.84
C GLY A 94 11.94 13.38 13.43
N THR A 95 12.11 12.93 14.68
CA THR A 95 13.42 12.99 15.38
C THR A 95 14.46 12.10 14.69
N LEU A 96 14.12 10.86 14.40
CA LEU A 96 15.06 9.90 13.80
C LEU A 96 15.40 10.27 12.35
N ALA A 97 14.41 10.69 11.56
CA ALA A 97 14.61 11.13 10.18
C ALA A 97 15.49 12.39 10.11
N THR A 98 15.28 13.36 11.01
CA THR A 98 16.13 14.55 11.10
C THR A 98 17.57 14.18 11.44
N LYS A 99 17.78 13.36 12.48
CA LYS A 99 19.13 12.89 12.86
C LYS A 99 19.82 12.11 11.74
N ALA A 100 19.08 11.26 11.02
CA ALA A 100 19.63 10.51 9.90
C ALA A 100 20.00 11.44 8.73
N GLY A 101 19.15 12.41 8.40
CA GLY A 101 19.42 13.41 7.38
C GLY A 101 20.63 14.29 7.69
N GLU A 102 20.84 14.67 8.96
CA GLU A 102 22.03 15.40 9.41
C GLU A 102 23.34 14.59 9.23
N LEU A 103 23.24 13.27 9.26
CA LEU A 103 24.35 12.36 8.93
C LEU A 103 24.51 12.11 7.43
N GLY A 104 23.69 12.74 6.58
CA GLY A 104 23.68 12.53 5.12
C GLY A 104 23.10 11.18 4.69
N VAL A 105 22.25 10.56 5.51
CA VAL A 105 21.55 9.32 5.19
C VAL A 105 20.23 9.64 4.51
N ASP A 106 20.06 9.16 3.27
CA ASP A 106 18.80 9.30 2.55
C ASP A 106 17.69 8.50 3.25
N THR A 107 16.71 9.23 3.77
CA THR A 107 15.65 8.71 4.62
C THR A 107 14.29 8.91 3.97
N TYR A 108 13.49 7.86 3.93
CA TYR A 108 12.16 7.85 3.33
C TYR A 108 11.10 7.55 4.38
N MET A 109 10.24 8.52 4.66
CA MET A 109 9.12 8.40 5.58
C MET A 109 7.91 7.85 4.82
N LEU A 110 7.55 6.59 5.06
CA LEU A 110 6.40 5.95 4.41
C LEU A 110 5.12 6.38 5.11
N THR A 111 4.47 7.40 4.59
CA THR A 111 3.25 7.97 5.17
C THR A 111 2.39 8.67 4.11
N PRO A 112 1.05 8.59 4.19
CA PRO A 112 0.17 9.45 3.41
C PRO A 112 -0.01 10.85 4.03
N ASP A 113 0.46 11.08 5.25
CA ASP A 113 0.20 12.28 6.02
C ASP A 113 0.93 13.50 5.45
N LYS A 114 0.17 14.58 5.28
CA LYS A 114 0.65 15.84 4.74
C LYS A 114 1.60 16.58 5.71
N ASP A 115 1.45 16.33 7.01
CA ASP A 115 2.15 17.07 8.07
C ASP A 115 3.65 16.76 8.06
N TYR A 116 4.03 15.58 7.58
CA TYR A 116 5.44 15.22 7.35
C TYR A 116 6.15 16.09 6.31
N GLY A 117 5.42 16.88 5.55
CA GLY A 117 6.01 17.87 4.65
C GLY A 117 6.98 18.82 5.33
N GLN A 118 6.76 19.13 6.62
CA GLN A 118 7.62 19.99 7.44
C GLN A 118 9.02 19.44 7.69
N LEU A 119 9.18 18.12 7.60
CA LEU A 119 10.43 17.39 7.87
C LEU A 119 11.30 17.18 6.63
N VAL A 120 10.78 17.50 5.46
CA VAL A 120 11.46 17.21 4.18
C VAL A 120 12.67 18.08 3.98
N THR A 121 13.81 17.46 3.68
CA THR A 121 15.10 18.10 3.38
C THR A 121 15.72 17.47 2.14
N GLU A 122 16.98 17.80 1.83
CA GLU A 122 17.75 17.16 0.76
C GLU A 122 17.91 15.64 0.98
N HIS A 123 17.97 15.19 2.24
CA HIS A 123 18.15 13.78 2.62
C HIS A 123 16.91 13.14 3.26
N VAL A 124 15.85 13.89 3.51
CA VAL A 124 14.62 13.37 4.13
C VAL A 124 13.44 13.58 3.19
N HIS A 125 12.81 12.50 2.79
CA HIS A 125 11.73 12.49 1.80
C HIS A 125 10.48 11.82 2.33
N ILE A 126 9.30 12.21 1.81
CA ILE A 126 8.07 11.46 1.99
C ILE A 126 7.98 10.41 0.88
N TYR A 127 7.67 9.18 1.25
CA TYR A 127 7.36 8.07 0.34
C TYR A 127 5.87 7.74 0.49
N ARG A 128 5.05 8.19 -0.47
CA ARG A 128 3.59 8.21 -0.32
C ARG A 128 2.91 7.27 -1.30
N PRO A 129 1.94 6.44 -0.83
CA PRO A 129 1.12 5.64 -1.75
C PRO A 129 0.28 6.52 -2.68
N ARG A 130 0.19 6.13 -3.95
CA ARG A 130 -0.65 6.80 -4.96
C ARG A 130 -2.01 6.12 -5.08
N HIS A 131 -3.05 6.93 -5.37
CA HIS A 131 -4.31 6.39 -5.85
C HIS A 131 -4.09 5.69 -7.21
N GLY A 132 -4.46 4.40 -7.29
CA GLY A 132 -4.22 3.59 -8.49
C GLY A 132 -2.96 2.72 -8.43
N GLY A 133 -2.27 2.70 -7.31
CA GLY A 133 -1.11 1.86 -7.04
C GLY A 133 0.24 2.54 -7.26
N GLY A 134 1.28 1.93 -6.67
CA GLY A 134 2.63 2.49 -6.63
C GLY A 134 2.79 3.61 -5.60
N TYR A 135 3.97 4.22 -5.63
CA TYR A 135 4.36 5.26 -4.68
C TYR A 135 4.91 6.49 -5.41
N GLU A 136 4.92 7.62 -4.72
CA GLU A 136 5.63 8.83 -5.14
C GLU A 136 6.59 9.28 -4.05
N VAL A 137 7.74 9.79 -4.48
CA VAL A 137 8.70 10.44 -3.58
C VAL A 137 8.42 11.94 -3.62
N MET A 138 8.32 12.56 -2.44
CA MET A 138 8.19 14.00 -2.32
C MET A 138 9.41 14.56 -1.61
N GLY A 139 10.23 15.26 -2.35
CA GLY A 139 11.34 16.05 -1.86
C GLY A 139 10.96 17.51 -1.62
N PRO A 140 11.96 18.40 -1.35
CA PRO A 140 11.71 19.80 -1.04
C PRO A 140 10.94 20.55 -2.12
N GLU A 141 11.25 20.32 -3.40
CA GLU A 141 10.61 21.04 -4.50
C GLU A 141 9.15 20.61 -4.70
N GLU A 142 8.86 19.30 -4.54
CA GLU A 142 7.49 18.75 -4.63
C GLU A 142 6.63 19.31 -3.50
N VAL A 143 7.15 19.39 -2.26
CA VAL A 143 6.43 19.97 -1.12
C VAL A 143 6.14 21.45 -1.35
N LYS A 144 7.15 22.23 -1.75
CA LYS A 144 6.99 23.66 -2.05
C LYS A 144 5.97 23.90 -3.17
N ALA A 145 6.07 23.14 -4.25
CA ALA A 145 5.14 23.27 -5.39
C ALA A 145 3.72 22.90 -5.02
N LYS A 146 3.54 21.82 -4.25
CA LYS A 146 2.22 21.32 -3.85
C LYS A 146 1.46 22.32 -3.01
N TYR A 147 2.11 22.96 -2.04
CA TYR A 147 1.46 23.86 -1.09
C TYR A 147 1.64 25.33 -1.43
N ASN A 148 2.42 25.64 -2.47
CA ASN A 148 2.80 27.01 -2.88
C ASN A 148 3.41 27.80 -1.71
N ILE A 149 4.42 27.22 -1.07
CA ILE A 149 5.14 27.75 0.09
C ILE A 149 6.64 27.91 -0.19
N PRO A 150 7.34 28.80 0.53
CA PRO A 150 8.76 29.11 0.27
C PRO A 150 9.72 27.98 0.67
N SER A 151 9.36 27.18 1.67
CA SER A 151 10.19 26.08 2.19
C SER A 151 9.32 24.94 2.71
N PRO A 152 9.83 23.71 2.80
CA PRO A 152 9.12 22.60 3.44
C PRO A 152 8.71 22.89 4.91
N THR A 153 9.56 23.53 5.67
CA THR A 153 9.28 23.91 7.06
C THR A 153 8.07 24.82 7.20
N ALA A 154 7.73 25.61 6.15
CA ALA A 154 6.55 26.46 6.13
C ALA A 154 5.20 25.68 6.14
N VAL A 155 5.24 24.35 5.99
CA VAL A 155 4.07 23.49 6.22
C VAL A 155 3.51 23.67 7.64
N ILE A 156 4.38 23.86 8.64
CA ILE A 156 3.96 24.11 10.03
C ILE A 156 3.11 25.37 10.11
N ASP A 157 3.60 26.48 9.52
CA ASP A 157 2.92 27.77 9.53
C ASP A 157 1.61 27.71 8.73
N LEU A 158 1.60 26.97 7.62
CA LEU A 158 0.40 26.72 6.81
C LEU A 158 -0.69 26.04 7.62
N LEU A 159 -0.35 24.94 8.31
CA LEU A 159 -1.26 24.18 9.15
C LEU A 159 -1.74 25.00 10.34
N ALA A 160 -0.85 25.77 10.98
CA ALA A 160 -1.21 26.64 12.10
C ALA A 160 -2.23 27.71 11.72
N LEU A 161 -2.21 28.23 10.48
CA LEU A 161 -3.21 29.18 9.99
C LEU A 161 -4.50 28.50 9.57
N MET A 162 -4.42 27.36 8.93
CA MET A 162 -5.61 26.64 8.44
C MET A 162 -6.39 25.97 9.58
N GLY A 163 -5.71 25.52 10.62
CA GLY A 163 -6.21 24.53 11.53
C GLY A 163 -6.31 23.13 10.88
N ASP A 164 -6.65 22.16 11.69
CA ASP A 164 -6.95 20.81 11.21
C ASP A 164 -8.17 20.22 11.93
N ALA A 165 -9.22 19.97 11.15
CA ALA A 165 -10.44 19.40 11.70
C ALA A 165 -10.28 17.93 12.13
N ALA A 166 -9.35 17.19 11.52
CA ALA A 166 -9.09 15.80 11.89
C ALA A 166 -8.34 15.67 13.23
N ASP A 167 -7.49 16.66 13.55
CA ASP A 167 -6.72 16.73 14.78
C ASP A 167 -7.32 17.69 15.81
N ASN A 168 -8.40 18.37 15.42
CA ASN A 168 -9.16 19.27 16.26
C ASN A 168 -8.34 20.44 16.84
N PHE A 169 -7.53 21.09 15.99
CA PHE A 169 -6.93 22.35 16.38
C PHE A 169 -7.44 23.52 15.52
N PRO A 170 -7.61 24.73 16.12
CA PRO A 170 -8.55 25.72 15.59
C PRO A 170 -8.05 26.48 14.36
N GLY A 171 -6.76 26.77 14.25
CA GLY A 171 -6.23 27.67 13.24
C GLY A 171 -6.79 29.09 13.34
N CYS A 172 -6.78 29.81 12.22
CA CYS A 172 -7.44 31.11 12.08
C CYS A 172 -8.78 30.92 11.34
N PRO A 173 -9.96 31.08 11.98
CA PRO A 173 -11.25 30.80 11.39
C PRO A 173 -11.49 31.52 10.06
N GLY A 174 -11.78 30.73 9.00
CA GLY A 174 -12.01 31.21 7.66
C GLY A 174 -10.75 31.58 6.86
N VAL A 175 -9.57 31.13 7.33
CA VAL A 175 -8.33 31.10 6.57
C VAL A 175 -8.12 29.68 6.05
N GLY A 176 -8.33 29.47 4.77
CA GLY A 176 -8.04 28.19 4.10
C GLY A 176 -6.68 28.18 3.44
N GLU A 177 -6.29 27.04 2.87
CA GLU A 177 -4.96 26.76 2.30
C GLU A 177 -4.41 27.88 1.40
N LYS A 178 -5.20 28.33 0.42
CA LYS A 178 -4.77 29.39 -0.50
C LYS A 178 -4.46 30.72 0.19
N THR A 179 -5.24 31.08 1.21
CA THR A 179 -5.03 32.32 1.97
C THR A 179 -3.83 32.16 2.90
N ALA A 180 -3.70 31.02 3.57
CA ALA A 180 -2.56 30.69 4.40
C ALA A 180 -1.26 30.71 3.59
N ALA A 181 -1.20 30.01 2.45
CA ALA A 181 -0.04 29.99 1.56
C ALA A 181 0.37 31.40 1.10
N LYS A 182 -0.61 32.26 0.76
CA LYS A 182 -0.36 33.66 0.39
C LYS A 182 0.26 34.45 1.55
N LEU A 183 -0.29 34.29 2.77
CA LEU A 183 0.22 34.97 3.95
C LEU A 183 1.66 34.53 4.28
N ILE A 184 1.91 33.23 4.25
CA ILE A 184 3.25 32.68 4.49
C ILE A 184 4.22 33.09 3.37
N GLY A 185 3.79 33.11 2.11
CA GLY A 185 4.59 33.65 1.01
C GLY A 185 4.95 35.12 1.17
N GLN A 186 4.07 35.93 1.79
CA GLN A 186 4.30 37.37 2.01
C GLN A 186 5.17 37.65 3.26
N PHE A 187 4.89 36.96 4.37
CA PHE A 187 5.50 37.26 5.69
C PHE A 187 6.58 36.25 6.09
N GLY A 188 6.69 35.13 5.41
CA GLY A 188 7.66 34.08 5.67
C GLY A 188 7.22 33.04 6.73
N ASN A 189 6.75 33.47 7.88
CA ASN A 189 6.25 32.61 8.95
C ASN A 189 5.19 33.32 9.81
N ILE A 190 4.60 32.58 10.76
CA ILE A 190 3.56 33.10 11.67
C ILE A 190 4.05 34.22 12.55
N GLU A 191 5.24 34.14 13.11
CA GLU A 191 5.74 35.21 14.02
C GLU A 191 5.92 36.53 13.26
N GLN A 192 6.41 36.48 12.01
CA GLN A 192 6.51 37.68 11.16
C GLN A 192 5.11 38.19 10.74
N LEU A 193 4.18 37.31 10.45
CA LEU A 193 2.80 37.69 10.16
C LEU A 193 2.16 38.40 11.35
N LEU A 194 2.31 37.86 12.55
CA LEU A 194 1.76 38.44 13.78
C LEU A 194 2.43 39.77 14.16
N ALA A 195 3.70 39.93 13.87
CA ALA A 195 4.42 41.20 14.09
C ALA A 195 4.01 42.30 13.10
N HIS A 196 3.49 41.94 11.92
CA HIS A 196 3.16 42.88 10.84
C HIS A 196 1.66 42.88 10.47
N THR A 197 0.78 42.58 11.44
CA THR A 197 -0.69 42.60 11.20
C THR A 197 -1.21 43.95 10.69
N SER A 198 -0.49 45.06 10.95
CA SER A 198 -0.81 46.40 10.41
C SER A 198 -0.85 46.45 8.88
N GLU A 199 -0.12 45.56 8.19
CA GLU A 199 -0.10 45.47 6.72
C GLU A 199 -1.32 44.73 6.17
N LEU A 200 -2.02 43.97 7.00
CA LEU A 200 -3.26 43.29 6.63
C LEU A 200 -4.42 44.30 6.54
N LYS A 201 -5.43 44.00 5.72
CA LYS A 201 -6.59 44.86 5.50
C LYS A 201 -7.90 44.13 5.75
N GLY A 202 -8.91 44.91 6.17
CA GLY A 202 -10.30 44.45 6.29
C GLY A 202 -10.47 43.28 7.26
N ALA A 203 -11.39 42.40 6.95
CA ALA A 203 -11.75 41.27 7.82
C ALA A 203 -10.61 40.31 8.13
N LEU A 204 -9.63 40.17 7.23
CA LEU A 204 -8.48 39.28 7.45
C LEU A 204 -7.60 39.81 8.59
N LYS A 205 -7.35 41.11 8.65
CA LYS A 205 -6.64 41.74 9.77
C LYS A 205 -7.31 41.42 11.09
N THR A 206 -8.60 41.74 11.20
CA THR A 206 -9.38 41.49 12.42
C THR A 206 -9.31 40.02 12.83
N LYS A 207 -9.47 39.10 11.88
CA LYS A 207 -9.42 37.65 12.15
C LYS A 207 -8.08 37.24 12.76
N VAL A 208 -6.97 37.61 12.12
CA VAL A 208 -5.64 37.25 12.59
C VAL A 208 -5.37 37.86 13.98
N GLU A 209 -5.70 39.14 14.18
CA GLU A 209 -5.51 39.81 15.48
C GLU A 209 -6.39 39.25 16.59
N THR A 210 -7.58 38.76 16.29
CA THR A 210 -8.50 38.18 17.28
C THR A 210 -8.11 36.75 17.67
N HIS A 211 -7.47 35.98 16.77
CA HIS A 211 -7.18 34.54 16.97
C HIS A 211 -5.70 34.26 17.12
N VAL A 212 -4.93 35.19 17.67
CA VAL A 212 -3.47 35.01 17.89
C VAL A 212 -3.17 33.80 18.75
N ASP A 213 -3.93 33.60 19.83
CA ASP A 213 -3.73 32.45 20.73
C ASP A 213 -4.09 31.13 20.06
N ASP A 214 -5.18 31.11 19.29
CA ASP A 214 -5.58 29.92 18.50
C ASP A 214 -4.53 29.56 17.44
N ILE A 215 -3.95 30.54 16.77
CA ILE A 215 -2.90 30.34 15.78
C ILE A 215 -1.63 29.78 16.44
N ARG A 216 -1.23 30.33 17.59
CA ARG A 216 -0.07 29.84 18.33
C ARG A 216 -0.26 28.46 18.91
N LEU A 217 -1.45 28.17 19.43
CA LEU A 217 -1.81 26.83 19.86
C LEU A 217 -1.74 25.84 18.68
N SER A 218 -2.29 26.22 17.54
CA SER A 218 -2.25 25.39 16.34
C SER A 218 -0.82 25.20 15.82
N LEU A 219 0.04 26.22 15.91
CA LEU A 219 1.47 26.11 15.59
C LEU A 219 2.15 25.08 16.47
N PHE A 220 1.89 25.12 17.78
CA PHE A 220 2.41 24.14 18.73
C PHE A 220 1.94 22.71 18.43
N LEU A 221 0.63 22.54 18.17
CA LEU A 221 0.04 21.22 17.92
C LEU A 221 0.46 20.63 16.57
N ALA A 222 0.61 21.46 15.53
CA ALA A 222 1.02 21.04 14.19
C ALA A 222 2.52 20.74 14.08
N THR A 223 3.34 21.23 15.02
CA THR A 223 4.78 21.01 14.98
C THR A 223 5.14 19.59 15.39
N ILE A 224 5.72 18.84 14.48
CA ILE A 224 6.32 17.53 14.76
C ILE A 224 7.63 17.77 15.52
N LYS A 225 7.78 17.13 16.68
CA LYS A 225 9.00 17.23 17.47
C LYS A 225 10.14 16.47 16.81
N THR A 226 11.34 17.09 16.86
CA THR A 226 12.57 16.51 16.33
C THR A 226 13.64 16.32 17.44
N ASP A 227 13.21 16.46 18.70
CA ASP A 227 14.04 16.38 19.90
C ASP A 227 13.55 15.33 20.92
N VAL A 228 12.77 14.33 20.45
CA VAL A 228 12.34 13.20 21.30
C VAL A 228 13.58 12.51 21.89
N PRO A 229 13.52 12.06 23.17
CA PRO A 229 14.65 11.38 23.82
C PRO A 229 14.80 9.93 23.29
N VAL A 230 15.09 9.81 22.01
CA VAL A 230 15.37 8.56 21.29
C VAL A 230 16.70 8.69 20.56
N GLU A 231 17.54 7.66 20.66
CA GLU A 231 18.81 7.62 19.96
C GLU A 231 18.64 6.99 18.56
N LEU A 232 19.33 7.58 17.58
CA LEU A 232 19.44 6.96 16.27
C LEU A 232 20.55 5.91 16.31
N ASN A 233 20.18 4.63 16.36
CA ASN A 233 21.09 3.51 16.29
C ASN A 233 20.94 2.81 14.93
N LEU A 234 21.81 3.14 13.98
CA LEU A 234 21.75 2.57 12.63
C LEU A 234 22.00 1.06 12.63
N ASP A 235 22.80 0.52 13.55
CA ASP A 235 23.05 -0.92 13.64
C ASP A 235 21.78 -1.69 14.03
N GLU A 236 20.95 -1.15 14.90
CA GLU A 236 19.66 -1.72 15.30
C GLU A 236 18.60 -1.61 14.19
N LEU A 237 18.70 -0.60 13.34
CA LEU A 237 17.77 -0.38 12.23
C LEU A 237 18.15 -1.17 10.98
N LYS A 238 19.34 -1.79 10.95
CA LYS A 238 19.84 -2.50 9.77
C LYS A 238 18.94 -3.68 9.41
N VAL A 239 18.55 -3.74 8.14
CA VAL A 239 17.80 -4.88 7.61
C VAL A 239 18.63 -6.16 7.74
N SER A 240 18.09 -7.15 8.40
CA SER A 240 18.72 -8.45 8.61
C SER A 240 17.80 -9.60 8.18
N HIS A 241 18.35 -10.81 8.13
CA HIS A 241 17.53 -11.98 7.82
C HIS A 241 16.48 -12.22 8.89
N PRO A 242 15.22 -12.50 8.50
CA PRO A 242 14.17 -12.82 9.45
C PRO A 242 14.44 -14.12 10.19
N ASN A 243 13.86 -14.27 11.38
CA ASN A 243 13.72 -15.57 12.03
C ASN A 243 12.66 -16.38 11.27
N GLU A 244 13.10 -17.19 10.31
CA GLU A 244 12.22 -17.93 9.39
C GLU A 244 11.28 -18.89 10.13
N GLU A 245 11.74 -19.51 11.22
CA GLU A 245 10.93 -20.45 12.01
C GLU A 245 9.77 -19.73 12.70
N GLU A 246 10.07 -18.66 13.43
CA GLU A 246 9.06 -17.89 14.15
C GLU A 246 8.12 -17.15 13.19
N LEU A 247 8.66 -16.58 12.12
CA LEU A 247 7.86 -15.93 11.09
C LEU A 247 6.92 -16.93 10.40
N GLY A 248 7.43 -18.13 10.09
CA GLY A 248 6.64 -19.21 9.51
C GLY A 248 5.48 -19.62 10.41
N ARG A 249 5.76 -19.82 11.71
CA ARG A 249 4.76 -20.15 12.72
C ARG A 249 3.66 -19.09 12.82
N LEU A 250 4.03 -17.79 12.88
CA LEU A 250 3.07 -16.69 12.95
C LEU A 250 2.20 -16.59 11.71
N LEU A 251 2.81 -16.71 10.51
CA LEU A 251 2.07 -16.67 9.25
C LEU A 251 1.12 -17.89 9.10
N GLU A 252 1.49 -19.05 9.62
CA GLU A 252 0.62 -20.24 9.66
C GLU A 252 -0.55 -20.04 10.60
N GLU A 253 -0.32 -19.52 11.82
CA GLU A 253 -1.38 -19.20 12.78
C GLU A 253 -2.40 -18.19 12.24
N LEU A 254 -1.96 -17.28 11.39
CA LEU A 254 -2.79 -16.28 10.71
C LEU A 254 -3.45 -16.82 9.44
N GLU A 255 -3.13 -18.07 9.04
CA GLU A 255 -3.60 -18.71 7.80
C GLU A 255 -3.13 -17.99 6.50
N PHE A 256 -1.97 -17.33 6.55
CA PHE A 256 -1.39 -16.59 5.43
C PHE A 256 -0.51 -17.46 4.52
N LYS A 257 -1.03 -18.59 4.05
CA LYS A 257 -0.29 -19.59 3.28
C LYS A 257 0.44 -19.03 2.05
N SER A 258 -0.21 -18.20 1.26
CA SER A 258 0.41 -17.60 0.05
C SER A 258 1.52 -16.61 0.40
N LEU A 259 1.35 -15.82 1.46
CA LEU A 259 2.37 -14.90 1.97
C LEU A 259 3.58 -15.67 2.54
N ALA A 260 3.35 -16.70 3.34
CA ALA A 260 4.41 -17.57 3.86
C ALA A 260 5.26 -18.15 2.72
N ASN A 261 4.62 -18.68 1.69
CA ASN A 261 5.30 -19.20 0.51
C ASN A 261 6.14 -18.13 -0.23
N LYS A 262 5.60 -16.91 -0.37
CA LYS A 262 6.27 -15.81 -1.06
C LYS A 262 7.48 -15.30 -0.27
N ILE A 263 7.37 -15.20 1.05
CA ILE A 263 8.37 -14.64 1.95
C ILE A 263 9.51 -15.66 2.19
N LEU A 264 9.16 -16.88 2.64
CA LEU A 264 10.14 -17.88 3.05
C LEU A 264 10.89 -18.55 1.87
N LYS A 265 10.26 -18.69 0.68
CA LYS A 265 10.95 -19.20 -0.51
C LYS A 265 11.95 -18.22 -1.08
N LYS A 266 11.73 -16.90 -0.95
CA LYS A 266 12.66 -15.88 -1.46
C LYS A 266 13.94 -15.82 -0.61
N SER A 267 13.84 -16.06 0.69
CA SER A 267 14.98 -16.15 1.61
C SER A 267 15.94 -17.29 1.23
N LYS A 268 15.42 -18.44 0.85
CA LYS A 268 16.26 -19.59 0.41
C LYS A 268 17.02 -19.33 -0.90
N ASN A 269 16.46 -18.53 -1.82
CA ASN A 269 17.14 -18.20 -3.08
C ASN A 269 18.22 -17.12 -2.93
N THR A 270 18.18 -16.30 -1.88
CA THR A 270 19.18 -15.25 -1.65
C THR A 270 20.46 -15.81 -1.00
N GLN A 271 20.36 -16.93 -0.30
CA GLN A 271 21.54 -17.60 0.29
C GLN A 271 22.39 -18.38 -0.74
N THR A 272 21.82 -18.74 -1.89
CA THR A 272 22.52 -19.51 -2.94
C THR A 272 23.31 -18.65 -3.94
N SER A 273 23.19 -17.32 -3.92
CA SER A 273 23.88 -16.46 -4.88
C SER A 273 25.25 -15.92 -4.42
N ALA A 274 25.72 -16.28 -3.22
CA ALA A 274 26.97 -15.74 -2.66
C ALA A 274 28.24 -16.57 -2.93
N ASN A 275 28.18 -17.71 -3.65
CA ASN A 275 29.40 -18.43 -3.99
C ASN A 275 29.28 -19.30 -5.25
N PRO A 276 29.78 -18.84 -6.43
CA PRO A 276 29.66 -19.57 -7.68
C PRO A 276 30.52 -20.85 -7.73
N GLN A 277 31.42 -21.09 -6.76
CA GLN A 277 32.34 -22.20 -6.74
C GLN A 277 31.87 -23.45 -5.98
N LEU A 278 30.74 -23.40 -5.28
CA LEU A 278 30.20 -24.52 -4.50
C LEU A 278 29.07 -25.30 -5.18
N SER A 279 28.64 -24.89 -6.38
CA SER A 279 27.57 -25.57 -7.10
C SER A 279 27.99 -26.88 -7.79
N LEU A 280 29.31 -27.21 -7.83
CA LEU A 280 29.83 -28.40 -8.52
C LEU A 280 29.83 -29.65 -7.63
N PHE A 281 29.57 -29.54 -6.32
CA PHE A 281 29.60 -30.67 -5.38
C PHE A 281 28.23 -31.00 -4.73
N ALA A 282 27.13 -30.36 -5.17
CA ALA A 282 25.81 -30.61 -4.62
C ALA A 282 25.12 -31.89 -5.14
N GLU A 283 25.77 -32.64 -6.01
CA GLU A 283 25.18 -33.82 -6.67
C GLU A 283 25.47 -35.15 -5.93
N PHE A 284 26.20 -35.13 -4.81
CA PHE A 284 26.53 -36.32 -4.04
C PHE A 284 26.40 -36.13 -2.51
N ALA A 285 25.22 -35.79 -2.01
CA ALA A 285 24.94 -35.91 -0.59
C ALA A 285 23.73 -36.81 -0.38
N PRO A 286 23.81 -37.83 0.52
CA PRO A 286 22.68 -38.73 0.74
C PRO A 286 21.57 -38.04 1.49
N GLU A 287 20.33 -38.32 1.05
CA GLU A 287 19.08 -37.93 1.70
C GLU A 287 19.09 -38.43 3.16
N SER A 288 19.16 -37.51 4.12
CA SER A 288 18.71 -37.76 5.47
C SER A 288 17.37 -37.05 5.70
N ALA A 289 16.38 -37.90 5.91
CA ALA A 289 14.99 -37.52 6.13
C ALA A 289 14.81 -36.75 7.43
N GLU A 290 14.23 -35.59 7.33
CA GLU A 290 13.16 -35.02 8.13
C GLU A 290 12.85 -33.62 7.60
N SER A 291 12.26 -33.58 6.38
CA SER A 291 11.73 -32.35 5.82
C SER A 291 10.32 -32.14 6.36
N SER A 292 10.16 -30.99 7.02
CA SER A 292 8.94 -30.40 7.48
C SER A 292 7.74 -30.60 6.55
N LYS A 293 6.56 -30.77 7.12
CA LYS A 293 5.25 -30.97 6.50
C LYS A 293 4.78 -29.88 5.49
N PHE A 294 5.68 -28.96 5.09
CA PHE A 294 5.40 -27.87 4.15
C PHE A 294 5.66 -28.19 2.66
N SER A 295 6.04 -29.43 2.33
CA SER A 295 6.49 -29.79 0.96
C SER A 295 5.37 -30.23 -0.01
N SER A 296 4.09 -30.04 0.31
CA SER A 296 2.99 -30.56 -0.51
C SER A 296 2.16 -29.51 -1.25
N PHE A 297 2.63 -28.28 -1.42
CA PHE A 297 1.90 -27.34 -2.28
C PHE A 297 2.33 -27.50 -3.73
N GLU A 298 1.36 -27.77 -4.58
CA GLU A 298 1.52 -27.81 -6.03
C GLU A 298 1.93 -26.43 -6.57
N SER A 299 2.83 -26.40 -7.51
CA SER A 299 3.28 -25.19 -8.20
C SER A 299 3.25 -25.44 -9.71
N LEU A 300 3.29 -24.39 -10.53
CA LEU A 300 3.41 -24.51 -11.97
C LEU A 300 4.57 -25.40 -12.43
N LYS A 301 5.65 -25.52 -11.62
CA LYS A 301 6.80 -26.39 -11.92
C LYS A 301 6.62 -27.84 -11.48
N THR A 302 5.75 -28.09 -10.51
CA THR A 302 5.55 -29.40 -9.88
C THR A 302 4.24 -30.07 -10.29
N THR A 303 3.26 -29.27 -10.76
CA THR A 303 1.95 -29.75 -11.20
C THR A 303 1.96 -29.93 -12.70
N PRO A 304 1.69 -31.14 -13.22
CA PRO A 304 1.49 -31.33 -14.64
C PRO A 304 0.36 -30.42 -15.15
N HIS A 305 0.64 -29.60 -16.13
CA HIS A 305 -0.33 -28.68 -16.72
C HIS A 305 -0.14 -28.58 -18.23
N LYS A 306 -1.19 -28.15 -18.91
CA LYS A 306 -1.20 -27.98 -20.36
C LYS A 306 -1.87 -26.65 -20.70
N TYR A 307 -1.09 -25.73 -21.26
CA TYR A 307 -1.59 -24.45 -21.75
C TYR A 307 -1.53 -24.40 -23.28
N HIS A 308 -2.61 -23.91 -23.87
CA HIS A 308 -2.76 -23.79 -25.32
C HIS A 308 -2.81 -22.31 -25.68
N LEU A 309 -1.86 -21.87 -26.49
CA LEU A 309 -1.96 -20.59 -27.18
C LEU A 309 -2.78 -20.82 -28.47
N VAL A 310 -3.88 -20.08 -28.62
CA VAL A 310 -4.82 -20.19 -29.73
C VAL A 310 -4.82 -18.88 -30.48
N ASP A 311 -4.00 -18.76 -31.51
CA ASP A 311 -3.70 -17.50 -32.20
C ASP A 311 -4.17 -17.46 -33.67
N ASN A 312 -4.89 -18.48 -34.10
CA ASN A 312 -5.45 -18.54 -35.47
C ASN A 312 -6.94 -18.89 -35.44
N GLU A 313 -7.66 -18.42 -36.45
CA GLU A 313 -9.13 -18.50 -36.55
C GLU A 313 -9.64 -19.94 -36.61
N GLU A 314 -8.95 -20.82 -37.33
CA GLU A 314 -9.35 -22.24 -37.46
C GLU A 314 -9.32 -22.94 -36.09
N GLU A 315 -8.29 -22.69 -35.31
CA GLU A 315 -8.17 -23.27 -33.99
C GLU A 315 -9.15 -22.61 -32.98
N MET A 316 -9.40 -21.31 -33.09
CA MET A 316 -10.42 -20.61 -32.29
C MET A 316 -11.80 -21.22 -32.54
N GLN A 317 -12.15 -21.47 -33.79
CA GLN A 317 -13.42 -22.12 -34.14
C GLN A 317 -13.50 -23.55 -33.61
N ARG A 318 -12.41 -24.32 -33.72
CA ARG A 318 -12.34 -25.70 -33.21
C ARG A 318 -12.53 -25.76 -31.69
N ILE A 319 -11.89 -24.88 -30.93
CA ILE A 319 -12.06 -24.84 -29.45
C ILE A 319 -13.44 -24.31 -29.07
N CYS A 320 -14.01 -23.36 -29.81
CA CYS A 320 -15.37 -22.89 -29.59
C CYS A 320 -16.37 -24.04 -29.76
N ASP A 321 -16.24 -24.85 -30.80
CA ASP A 321 -17.10 -26.03 -31.01
C ASP A 321 -16.96 -27.05 -29.88
N TYR A 322 -15.73 -27.25 -29.35
CA TYR A 322 -15.50 -28.08 -28.16
C TYR A 322 -16.17 -27.47 -26.92
N PHE A 323 -16.03 -26.19 -26.67
CA PHE A 323 -16.62 -25.50 -25.48
C PHE A 323 -18.16 -25.53 -25.51
N ARG A 324 -18.79 -25.66 -26.68
CA ARG A 324 -20.26 -25.84 -26.77
C ARG A 324 -20.74 -27.16 -26.24
N THR A 325 -19.85 -28.14 -26.04
CA THR A 325 -20.19 -29.47 -25.53
C THR A 325 -20.01 -29.65 -24.03
N VAL A 326 -19.44 -28.67 -23.35
CA VAL A 326 -19.17 -28.75 -21.90
C VAL A 326 -20.32 -28.20 -21.07
N GLU A 327 -20.46 -28.67 -19.82
CA GLU A 327 -21.46 -28.19 -18.90
C GLU A 327 -20.99 -26.89 -18.18
N ASN A 328 -19.67 -26.79 -17.92
CA ASN A 328 -19.07 -25.70 -17.20
C ASN A 328 -17.84 -25.18 -17.92
N ILE A 329 -17.63 -23.87 -17.91
CA ILE A 329 -16.44 -23.24 -18.45
C ILE A 329 -15.98 -22.12 -17.49
N SER A 330 -14.71 -22.16 -17.11
CA SER A 330 -14.08 -21.02 -16.46
C SER A 330 -13.63 -20.03 -17.52
N LEU A 331 -13.88 -18.75 -17.27
CA LEU A 331 -13.51 -17.68 -18.19
C LEU A 331 -12.94 -16.48 -17.42
N ASP A 332 -12.06 -15.76 -18.08
CA ASP A 332 -11.46 -14.52 -17.58
C ASP A 332 -11.06 -13.65 -18.78
N THR A 333 -11.04 -12.32 -18.59
CA THR A 333 -10.64 -11.35 -19.62
C THR A 333 -9.37 -10.61 -19.20
N GLU A 334 -8.38 -10.56 -20.09
CA GLU A 334 -7.21 -9.70 -19.95
C GLU A 334 -7.46 -8.37 -20.66
N THR A 335 -7.17 -7.28 -19.99
CA THR A 335 -7.57 -5.94 -20.45
C THR A 335 -6.51 -4.87 -20.21
N THR A 336 -6.66 -3.72 -20.89
CA THR A 336 -5.75 -2.57 -20.78
C THR A 336 -5.98 -1.71 -19.53
N SER A 337 -7.11 -1.88 -18.83
CA SER A 337 -7.49 -1.03 -17.69
C SER A 337 -8.28 -1.82 -16.65
N THR A 338 -8.24 -1.42 -15.40
CA THR A 338 -9.11 -1.95 -14.33
C THR A 338 -10.50 -1.27 -14.29
N THR A 339 -10.72 -0.26 -15.12
CA THR A 339 -12.01 0.41 -15.31
C THR A 339 -12.70 -0.19 -16.53
N ALA A 340 -13.68 -1.06 -16.31
CA ALA A 340 -14.29 -1.88 -17.37
C ALA A 340 -14.89 -1.06 -18.54
N ILE A 341 -15.41 0.15 -18.28
CA ILE A 341 -16.03 1.01 -19.31
C ILE A 341 -15.00 1.45 -20.37
N ASP A 342 -13.77 1.71 -19.96
CA ASP A 342 -12.70 2.24 -20.82
C ASP A 342 -11.69 1.14 -21.21
N ALA A 343 -11.93 -0.09 -20.77
CA ALA A 343 -11.00 -1.21 -20.99
C ALA A 343 -11.15 -1.80 -22.40
N GLU A 344 -10.01 -2.00 -23.07
CA GLU A 344 -9.90 -2.78 -24.30
C GLU A 344 -9.39 -4.19 -23.98
N LEU A 345 -9.89 -5.20 -24.67
CA LEU A 345 -9.44 -6.58 -24.52
C LEU A 345 -8.01 -6.76 -25.07
N VAL A 346 -7.22 -7.53 -24.34
CA VAL A 346 -5.87 -7.99 -24.71
C VAL A 346 -5.85 -9.50 -24.91
N GLY A 347 -6.70 -10.23 -24.20
CA GLY A 347 -6.81 -11.68 -24.31
C GLY A 347 -8.05 -12.22 -23.64
N LEU A 348 -8.39 -13.47 -24.02
CA LEU A 348 -9.45 -14.26 -23.44
C LEU A 348 -8.86 -15.56 -22.90
N SER A 349 -9.17 -15.91 -21.67
CA SER A 349 -8.73 -17.13 -21.02
C SER A 349 -9.91 -18.07 -20.78
N PHE A 350 -9.73 -19.35 -21.07
CA PHE A 350 -10.75 -20.38 -20.88
C PHE A 350 -10.17 -21.64 -20.25
N ALA A 351 -10.92 -22.29 -19.36
CA ALA A 351 -10.61 -23.62 -18.86
C ALA A 351 -11.90 -24.43 -18.68
N THR A 352 -11.84 -25.73 -19.01
CA THR A 352 -12.98 -26.67 -18.86
C THR A 352 -12.66 -27.80 -17.88
N LYS A 353 -11.41 -27.93 -17.44
CA LYS A 353 -10.93 -28.90 -16.45
C LYS A 353 -9.66 -28.43 -15.77
N GLU A 354 -9.33 -29.04 -14.66
CA GLU A 354 -8.11 -28.74 -13.91
C GLU A 354 -6.85 -28.94 -14.76
N HIS A 355 -5.88 -28.06 -14.57
CA HIS A 355 -4.55 -28.10 -15.18
C HIS A 355 -4.50 -27.97 -16.71
N GLU A 356 -5.61 -27.62 -17.37
CA GLU A 356 -5.63 -27.32 -18.80
C GLU A 356 -6.36 -26.02 -19.08
N ALA A 357 -5.71 -25.08 -19.78
CA ALA A 357 -6.29 -23.80 -20.13
C ALA A 357 -5.93 -23.38 -21.56
N TYR A 358 -6.75 -22.51 -22.12
CA TYR A 358 -6.64 -21.95 -23.45
C TYR A 358 -6.54 -20.43 -23.33
N TYR A 359 -5.56 -19.84 -24.00
CA TYR A 359 -5.41 -18.41 -24.10
C TYR A 359 -5.54 -17.96 -25.55
N VAL A 360 -6.41 -16.99 -25.79
CA VAL A 360 -6.69 -16.40 -27.09
C VAL A 360 -6.24 -14.94 -27.07
N PRO A 361 -5.15 -14.58 -27.76
CA PRO A 361 -4.74 -13.18 -27.88
C PRO A 361 -5.79 -12.39 -28.66
N VAL A 362 -6.11 -11.18 -28.18
CA VAL A 362 -7.04 -10.27 -28.84
C VAL A 362 -6.24 -9.12 -29.46
N PRO A 363 -6.37 -8.85 -30.76
CA PRO A 363 -5.68 -7.74 -31.44
C PRO A 363 -6.07 -6.37 -30.86
N ALA A 364 -5.11 -5.42 -30.87
CA ALA A 364 -5.37 -4.05 -30.41
C ALA A 364 -6.31 -3.26 -31.37
N ASP A 365 -6.41 -3.66 -32.63
CA ASP A 365 -7.38 -3.08 -33.55
C ASP A 365 -8.80 -3.53 -33.18
N ARG A 366 -9.69 -2.58 -32.95
CA ARG A 366 -11.04 -2.81 -32.48
C ARG A 366 -11.87 -3.71 -33.41
N ALA A 367 -11.72 -3.55 -34.72
CA ALA A 367 -12.50 -4.33 -35.70
C ALA A 367 -12.01 -5.78 -35.76
N GLU A 368 -10.71 -6.00 -35.63
CA GLU A 368 -10.14 -7.35 -35.57
C GLU A 368 -10.44 -8.00 -34.20
N ALA A 369 -10.38 -7.24 -33.09
CA ALA A 369 -10.79 -7.71 -31.77
C ALA A 369 -12.25 -8.20 -31.77
N GLN A 370 -13.15 -7.43 -32.38
CA GLN A 370 -14.56 -7.80 -32.50
C GLN A 370 -14.74 -9.16 -33.23
N LYS A 371 -13.96 -9.43 -34.28
CA LYS A 371 -14.01 -10.72 -34.98
C LYS A 371 -13.65 -11.91 -34.09
N VAL A 372 -12.59 -11.74 -33.29
CA VAL A 372 -12.16 -12.77 -32.33
C VAL A 372 -13.24 -13.03 -31.29
N VAL A 373 -13.80 -11.99 -30.71
CA VAL A 373 -14.83 -12.11 -29.66
C VAL A 373 -16.12 -12.75 -30.22
N GLU A 374 -16.49 -12.43 -31.45
CA GLU A 374 -17.65 -13.02 -32.14
C GLU A 374 -17.57 -14.54 -32.29
N ILE A 375 -16.39 -15.09 -32.48
CA ILE A 375 -16.20 -16.54 -32.53
C ILE A 375 -16.70 -17.23 -31.27
N PHE A 376 -16.46 -16.57 -30.12
CA PHE A 376 -16.83 -17.11 -28.81
C PHE A 376 -18.19 -16.62 -28.28
N ARG A 377 -18.92 -15.78 -29.02
CA ARG A 377 -20.30 -15.37 -28.68
C ARG A 377 -21.20 -16.55 -28.30
N PRO A 378 -21.21 -17.70 -29.04
CA PRO A 378 -22.05 -18.84 -28.68
C PRO A 378 -21.78 -19.45 -27.31
N ILE A 379 -20.58 -19.20 -26.73
CA ILE A 379 -20.23 -19.66 -25.40
C ILE A 379 -20.72 -18.66 -24.37
N TYR A 380 -20.43 -17.39 -24.58
CA TYR A 380 -20.81 -16.30 -23.65
C TYR A 380 -22.34 -16.20 -23.51
N GLU A 381 -23.08 -16.30 -24.61
CA GLU A 381 -24.53 -16.12 -24.65
C GLU A 381 -25.31 -17.44 -24.51
N SER A 382 -24.65 -18.56 -24.23
CA SER A 382 -25.32 -19.84 -23.98
C SER A 382 -26.09 -19.78 -22.64
N ASP A 383 -27.37 -20.17 -22.70
CA ASP A 383 -28.23 -20.35 -21.52
C ASP A 383 -27.99 -21.66 -20.76
N LYS A 384 -27.21 -22.59 -21.36
CA LYS A 384 -26.97 -23.95 -20.84
C LYS A 384 -25.63 -24.12 -20.16
N ILE A 385 -24.59 -23.43 -20.62
CA ILE A 385 -23.23 -23.55 -20.10
C ILE A 385 -23.08 -22.69 -18.85
N VAL A 386 -22.63 -23.25 -17.73
CA VAL A 386 -22.31 -22.52 -16.52
C VAL A 386 -20.99 -21.77 -16.72
N LYS A 387 -21.00 -20.45 -16.57
CA LYS A 387 -19.81 -19.59 -16.58
C LYS A 387 -19.28 -19.46 -15.18
N VAL A 388 -18.02 -19.80 -14.98
CA VAL A 388 -17.30 -19.69 -13.71
C VAL A 388 -16.22 -18.63 -13.88
N GLY A 389 -16.09 -17.71 -12.93
CA GLY A 389 -15.03 -16.70 -12.97
C GLY A 389 -14.84 -16.02 -11.63
N GLN A 390 -13.89 -15.12 -11.57
CA GLN A 390 -13.57 -14.29 -10.40
C GLN A 390 -13.96 -12.84 -10.68
N ASN A 391 -14.91 -12.27 -9.92
CA ASN A 391 -15.42 -10.92 -10.17
C ASN A 391 -16.04 -10.78 -11.58
N LEU A 392 -16.86 -11.74 -11.96
CA LEU A 392 -17.53 -11.81 -13.28
C LEU A 392 -18.24 -10.52 -13.71
N LYS A 393 -18.57 -9.66 -12.75
CA LYS A 393 -19.16 -8.35 -13.03
C LYS A 393 -18.26 -7.50 -13.93
N TYR A 394 -16.95 -7.56 -13.72
CA TYR A 394 -15.97 -6.84 -14.52
C TYR A 394 -15.95 -7.38 -15.96
N ASP A 395 -15.86 -8.70 -16.13
CA ASP A 395 -15.86 -9.35 -17.45
C ASP A 395 -17.14 -9.08 -18.21
N LEU A 396 -18.29 -9.11 -17.52
CA LEU A 396 -19.60 -8.72 -18.07
C LEU A 396 -19.59 -7.31 -18.65
N GLU A 397 -19.03 -6.34 -17.92
CA GLU A 397 -18.96 -4.95 -18.35
C GLU A 397 -18.00 -4.77 -19.52
N VAL A 398 -16.83 -5.42 -19.50
CA VAL A 398 -15.86 -5.40 -20.60
C VAL A 398 -16.45 -6.03 -21.88
N LEU A 399 -17.04 -7.21 -21.78
CA LEU A 399 -17.64 -7.91 -22.93
C LEU A 399 -18.81 -7.14 -23.54
N ARG A 400 -19.56 -6.37 -22.74
CA ARG A 400 -20.60 -5.48 -23.26
C ARG A 400 -20.06 -4.39 -24.18
N ASN A 401 -18.83 -3.93 -23.98
CA ASN A 401 -18.19 -3.01 -24.92
C ASN A 401 -18.02 -3.63 -26.31
N TYR A 402 -18.03 -4.97 -26.41
CA TYR A 402 -17.97 -5.76 -27.66
C TYR A 402 -19.34 -6.34 -28.07
N ASP A 403 -20.43 -5.79 -27.53
CA ASP A 403 -21.80 -6.24 -27.81
C ASP A 403 -22.04 -7.72 -27.48
N ILE A 404 -21.33 -8.26 -26.49
CA ILE A 404 -21.52 -9.62 -25.95
C ILE A 404 -22.29 -9.54 -24.65
N HIS A 405 -23.32 -10.36 -24.52
CA HIS A 405 -24.17 -10.42 -23.33
C HIS A 405 -24.06 -11.81 -22.70
N LEU A 406 -23.33 -11.92 -21.58
CA LEU A 406 -23.28 -13.17 -20.83
C LEU A 406 -24.69 -13.61 -20.43
N GLN A 407 -25.04 -14.86 -20.74
CA GLN A 407 -26.34 -15.45 -20.43
C GLN A 407 -26.16 -16.78 -19.69
N GLY A 408 -27.24 -17.30 -19.13
CA GLY A 408 -27.28 -18.59 -18.46
C GLY A 408 -26.72 -18.57 -17.03
N PRO A 409 -26.51 -19.71 -16.41
CA PRO A 409 -26.01 -19.81 -15.04
C PRO A 409 -24.59 -19.27 -14.91
N MET A 410 -24.32 -18.55 -13.81
CA MET A 410 -23.02 -17.96 -13.50
C MET A 410 -22.63 -18.34 -12.08
N PHE A 411 -21.35 -18.63 -11.86
CA PHE A 411 -20.75 -18.87 -10.57
C PHE A 411 -19.54 -17.94 -10.40
N ASP A 412 -19.70 -16.95 -9.54
CA ASP A 412 -18.63 -16.01 -9.21
C ASP A 412 -17.90 -16.51 -7.96
N THR A 413 -16.59 -16.66 -8.05
CA THR A 413 -15.75 -17.12 -6.92
C THR A 413 -15.46 -16.02 -5.91
N MET A 414 -15.81 -14.76 -6.22
CA MET A 414 -15.69 -13.61 -5.32
C MET A 414 -16.89 -13.50 -4.39
#